data_6012855a5e6c33b49c93ac098d638def
#
_entry.id   6012855a5e6c33b49c93ac098d638def
#
_cell.length_a   1.000
_cell.length_b   1.000
_cell.length_c   1.000
_cell.angle_alpha   90.00
_cell.angle_beta   90.00
_cell.angle_gamma   90.00
#
_symmetry.space_group_name_H-M   'P 1'
#
loop_
_entity.id
_entity.type
_entity.pdbx_description
1 polymer ?
#
loop_
_entity_poly.entity_id
_entity_poly.type
_entity_poly.pdbx_seq_one_letter_code
_entity_poly.pdbx_strand_id
1 'polypeptide(L)'
;MANTFMAINSKFKMLVFSHDDAHDDQLQKIYDLNQANTPEVGSLESKKHLTKLIELSAYNLLILNGDEVIGFIICMREGSEYSSENYRFFSKKLKKFLYVDRVAIDNKYRREGLGKAIYDDIFIQAKKESLPIALEVNTQPINQPSLNFHEKLGFDQ
;
A
#
# COMPACT_ATOMS: atom_id res chain seq x y z
N MET A 1 5.21 6.67 20.42
CA MET A 1 4.01 5.81 20.57
C MET A 1 4.40 4.37 20.33
N ALA A 2 3.84 3.46 21.10
CA ALA A 2 4.07 2.04 20.86
C ALA A 2 3.48 1.63 19.50
N ASN A 3 4.24 0.92 18.69
CA ASN A 3 3.77 0.37 17.44
C ASN A 3 2.68 -0.67 17.71
N THR A 4 1.52 -0.48 17.10
CA THR A 4 0.42 -1.42 17.25
C THR A 4 0.54 -2.52 16.22
N PHE A 5 0.77 -3.74 16.69
CA PHE A 5 0.76 -4.93 15.85
C PHE A 5 -0.65 -5.50 15.77
N MET A 6 -1.04 -5.92 14.58
CA MET A 6 -2.28 -6.64 14.34
C MET A 6 -1.95 -8.04 13.82
N ALA A 7 -2.43 -9.07 14.53
CA ALA A 7 -2.23 -10.44 14.07
C ALA A 7 -3.11 -10.73 12.86
N ILE A 8 -2.52 -11.22 11.77
CA ILE A 8 -3.27 -11.77 10.62
C ILE A 8 -3.67 -13.21 10.95
N ASN A 9 -2.70 -13.97 11.43
CA ASN A 9 -2.86 -15.35 11.91
C ASN A 9 -1.68 -15.68 12.84
N SER A 10 -1.44 -16.95 13.13
CA SER A 10 -0.33 -17.38 14.00
C SER A 10 1.06 -17.08 13.41
N LYS A 11 1.17 -16.85 12.11
CA LYS A 11 2.44 -16.69 11.38
C LYS A 11 2.74 -15.24 11.00
N PHE A 12 1.73 -14.46 10.63
CA PHE A 12 1.91 -13.12 10.07
C PHE A 12 1.28 -12.03 10.93
N LYS A 13 1.91 -10.87 10.91
CA LYS A 13 1.45 -9.67 11.61
C LYS A 13 1.43 -8.48 10.67
N MET A 14 0.54 -7.52 10.91
CA MET A 14 0.55 -6.20 10.29
C MET A 14 1.00 -5.16 11.29
N LEU A 15 1.75 -4.17 10.80
CA LEU A 15 2.25 -3.05 11.59
C LEU A 15 1.94 -1.75 10.86
N VAL A 16 1.24 -0.83 11.54
CA VAL A 16 1.08 0.55 11.04
C VAL A 16 2.41 1.26 11.19
N PHE A 17 2.85 1.94 10.14
CA PHE A 17 4.09 2.70 10.19
C PHE A 17 3.95 4.08 9.54
N SER A 18 4.81 5.00 9.95
CA SER A 18 4.93 6.34 9.41
C SER A 18 6.41 6.62 9.13
N HIS A 19 6.67 7.80 8.56
CA HIS A 19 8.05 8.26 8.31
C HIS A 19 8.93 8.17 9.55
N ASP A 20 8.39 8.57 10.71
CA ASP A 20 9.16 8.63 11.96
C ASP A 20 9.48 7.24 12.55
N ASP A 21 8.69 6.24 12.18
CA ASP A 21 8.79 4.87 12.71
C ASP A 21 9.68 3.97 11.85
N ALA A 22 9.91 4.33 10.59
CA ALA A 22 10.56 3.45 9.64
C ALA A 22 12.07 3.41 9.84
N HIS A 23 12.60 2.24 10.17
CA HIS A 23 14.04 1.99 10.27
C HIS A 23 14.66 1.77 8.89
N ASP A 24 15.96 2.06 8.76
CA ASP A 24 16.67 1.95 7.48
C ASP A 24 16.59 0.54 6.87
N ASP A 25 16.69 -0.50 7.69
CA ASP A 25 16.57 -1.90 7.23
C ASP A 25 15.17 -2.19 6.67
N GLN A 26 14.14 -1.65 7.29
CA GLN A 26 12.75 -1.77 6.81
C GLN A 26 12.57 -1.01 5.48
N LEU A 27 13.10 0.21 5.40
CA LEU A 27 13.07 1.01 4.16
C LEU A 27 13.76 0.29 3.01
N GLN A 28 14.91 -0.31 3.27
CA GLN A 28 15.63 -1.10 2.27
C GLN A 28 14.77 -2.27 1.78
N LYS A 29 14.13 -2.98 2.69
CA LYS A 29 13.29 -4.13 2.33
C LYS A 29 12.04 -3.70 1.54
N ILE A 30 11.40 -2.59 1.93
CA ILE A 30 10.28 -2.02 1.19
C ILE A 30 10.73 -1.64 -0.24
N TYR A 31 11.86 -0.98 -0.35
CA TYR A 31 12.45 -0.62 -1.64
C TYR A 31 12.67 -1.87 -2.51
N ASP A 32 13.31 -2.90 -1.97
CA ASP A 32 13.59 -4.13 -2.69
C ASP A 32 12.29 -4.83 -3.15
N LEU A 33 11.28 -4.90 -2.27
CA LEU A 33 9.98 -5.45 -2.62
C LEU A 33 9.30 -4.65 -3.75
N ASN A 34 9.39 -3.32 -3.68
CA ASN A 34 8.83 -2.46 -4.72
C ASN A 34 9.46 -2.76 -6.07
N GLN A 35 10.79 -2.77 -6.12
CA GLN A 35 11.53 -2.98 -7.36
C GLN A 35 11.30 -4.39 -7.93
N ALA A 36 11.12 -5.38 -7.08
CA ALA A 36 10.80 -6.75 -7.50
C ALA A 36 9.39 -6.89 -8.08
N ASN A 37 8.51 -5.92 -7.86
CA ASN A 37 7.12 -5.92 -8.33
C ASN A 37 6.86 -4.89 -9.44
N THR A 38 7.90 -4.34 -10.04
CA THR A 38 7.75 -3.48 -11.23
C THR A 38 7.54 -4.36 -12.46
N PRO A 39 6.79 -3.91 -13.49
CA PRO A 39 6.17 -2.59 -13.65
C PRO A 39 4.77 -2.46 -13.01
N GLU A 40 4.22 -3.51 -12.42
CA GLU A 40 2.87 -3.49 -11.82
C GLU A 40 2.77 -2.43 -10.72
N VAL A 41 3.85 -2.27 -9.96
CA VAL A 41 4.07 -1.15 -9.05
C VAL A 41 5.06 -0.20 -9.69
N GLY A 42 4.82 1.10 -9.62
CA GLY A 42 5.73 2.09 -10.17
C GLY A 42 7.13 1.98 -9.57
N SER A 43 8.15 2.04 -10.43
CA SER A 43 9.54 1.99 -10.00
C SER A 43 9.89 3.18 -9.10
N LEU A 44 10.75 2.94 -8.11
CA LEU A 44 11.33 3.99 -7.25
C LEU A 44 12.75 4.31 -7.73
N GLU A 45 13.07 5.60 -7.78
CA GLU A 45 14.39 6.06 -8.20
C GLU A 45 15.48 5.74 -7.16
N SER A 46 15.11 5.73 -5.88
CA SER A 46 16.04 5.55 -4.77
C SER A 46 15.27 5.33 -3.46
N LYS A 47 15.99 4.97 -2.40
CA LYS A 47 15.42 4.95 -1.04
C LYS A 47 14.95 6.34 -0.60
N LYS A 48 15.62 7.38 -1.05
CA LYS A 48 15.22 8.77 -0.77
C LYS A 48 13.85 9.06 -1.38
N HIS A 49 13.59 8.58 -2.60
CA HIS A 49 12.27 8.69 -3.23
C HIS A 49 11.20 7.98 -2.39
N LEU A 50 11.49 6.77 -1.92
CA LEU A 50 10.59 6.04 -1.02
C LEU A 50 10.32 6.82 0.27
N THR A 51 11.35 7.35 0.91
CA THR A 51 11.22 8.16 2.12
C THR A 51 10.28 9.35 1.88
N LYS A 52 10.44 10.02 0.74
CA LYS A 52 9.57 11.15 0.37
C LYS A 52 8.11 10.72 0.18
N LEU A 53 7.87 9.56 -0.43
CA LEU A 53 6.50 9.03 -0.55
C LEU A 53 5.89 8.77 0.82
N ILE A 54 6.64 8.19 1.74
CA ILE A 54 6.16 7.92 3.09
C ILE A 54 5.87 9.23 3.84
N GLU A 55 6.68 10.26 3.67
CA GLU A 55 6.42 11.59 4.23
C GLU A 55 5.11 12.18 3.73
N LEU A 56 4.79 11.99 2.46
CA LEU A 56 3.56 12.49 1.83
C LEU A 56 2.34 11.62 2.13
N SER A 57 2.55 10.41 2.64
CA SER A 57 1.50 9.43 2.87
C SER A 57 0.69 9.73 4.14
N ALA A 58 -0.47 9.09 4.23
CA ALA A 58 -1.38 9.25 5.37
C ALA A 58 -1.56 7.97 6.17
N TYR A 59 -1.50 6.81 5.52
CA TYR A 59 -1.71 5.52 6.18
C TYR A 59 -0.92 4.42 5.48
N ASN A 60 -0.09 3.73 6.24
CA ASN A 60 0.79 2.71 5.69
C ASN A 60 0.83 1.48 6.60
N LEU A 61 0.94 0.30 5.99
CA LEU A 61 1.09 -0.96 6.70
C LEU A 61 2.30 -1.73 6.18
N LEU A 62 2.99 -2.41 7.10
CA LEU A 62 3.92 -3.48 6.80
C LEU A 62 3.27 -4.81 7.13
N ILE A 63 3.61 -5.85 6.36
CA ILE A 63 3.36 -7.23 6.75
C ILE A 63 4.67 -7.87 7.15
N LEU A 64 4.67 -8.51 8.31
CA LEU A 64 5.85 -9.13 8.91
C LEU A 64 5.66 -10.64 9.05
N ASN A 65 6.71 -11.38 8.71
CA ASN A 65 6.90 -12.76 9.11
C ASN A 65 8.07 -12.78 10.12
N GLY A 66 7.75 -12.88 11.41
CA GLY A 66 8.74 -12.55 12.45
C GLY A 66 9.15 -11.09 12.32
N ASP A 67 10.44 -10.83 12.14
CA ASP A 67 10.97 -9.48 11.93
C ASP A 67 11.16 -9.13 10.45
N GLU A 68 10.91 -10.08 9.55
CA GLU A 68 11.08 -9.88 8.11
C GLU A 68 9.88 -9.15 7.51
N VAL A 69 10.14 -8.05 6.82
CA VAL A 69 9.13 -7.34 6.02
C VAL A 69 8.88 -8.15 4.74
N ILE A 70 7.67 -8.64 4.55
CA ILE A 70 7.27 -9.44 3.39
C ILE A 70 6.20 -8.78 2.54
N GLY A 71 5.70 -7.65 2.94
CA GLY A 71 4.71 -6.88 2.18
C GLY A 71 4.52 -5.50 2.76
N PHE A 72 3.90 -4.62 1.97
CA PHE A 72 3.59 -3.26 2.42
C PHE A 72 2.47 -2.65 1.58
N ILE A 73 1.84 -1.61 2.12
CA ILE A 73 0.93 -0.73 1.39
C ILE A 73 1.22 0.72 1.79
N ILE A 74 1.15 1.63 0.84
CA ILE A 74 1.29 3.07 1.06
C ILE A 74 0.06 3.77 0.51
N CYS A 75 -0.61 4.55 1.35
CA CYS A 75 -1.84 5.26 1.00
C CYS A 75 -1.72 6.76 1.23
N MET A 76 -2.32 7.54 0.33
CA MET A 76 -2.38 9.00 0.41
C MET A 76 -3.80 9.46 0.74
N ARG A 77 -3.91 10.64 1.34
CA ARG A 77 -5.18 11.34 1.52
C ARG A 77 -5.25 12.52 0.55
N GLU A 78 -6.44 13.12 0.43
CA GLU A 78 -6.63 14.39 -0.28
C GLU A 78 -5.72 15.47 0.33
N GLY A 79 -5.35 16.45 -0.47
CA GLY A 79 -4.53 17.59 -0.01
C GLY A 79 -3.03 17.29 0.10
N SER A 80 -2.58 16.10 -0.28
CA SER A 80 -1.15 15.80 -0.35
C SER A 80 -0.50 16.53 -1.53
N GLU A 81 0.76 16.93 -1.36
CA GLU A 81 1.58 17.52 -2.43
C GLU A 81 2.12 16.47 -3.41
N TYR A 82 1.57 15.26 -3.38
CA TYR A 82 1.97 14.17 -4.26
C TYR A 82 1.74 14.53 -5.73
N SER A 83 2.79 14.38 -6.56
CA SER A 83 2.78 14.83 -7.96
C SER A 83 2.29 13.80 -8.98
N SER A 84 1.91 12.60 -8.52
CA SER A 84 1.41 11.54 -9.41
C SER A 84 0.19 11.99 -10.22
N GLU A 85 0.19 11.75 -11.52
CA GLU A 85 -0.94 12.08 -12.40
C GLU A 85 -2.21 11.32 -12.00
N ASN A 86 -2.06 10.07 -11.59
CA ASN A 86 -3.16 9.23 -11.16
C ASN A 86 -3.78 9.73 -9.87
N TYR A 87 -2.94 10.09 -8.90
CA TYR A 87 -3.40 10.74 -7.68
C TYR A 87 -4.14 12.04 -7.99
N ARG A 88 -3.60 12.87 -8.87
CA ARG A 88 -4.22 14.14 -9.28
C ARG A 88 -5.58 13.95 -9.95
N PHE A 89 -5.73 12.86 -10.71
CA PHE A 89 -7.01 12.52 -11.32
C PHE A 89 -8.11 12.39 -10.27
N PHE A 90 -7.85 11.66 -9.18
CA PHE A 90 -8.82 11.50 -8.10
C PHE A 90 -8.99 12.78 -7.29
N SER A 91 -7.92 13.54 -7.09
CA SER A 91 -7.98 14.85 -6.40
C SER A 91 -8.92 15.83 -7.09
N LYS A 92 -9.07 15.76 -8.40
CA LYS A 92 -10.00 16.59 -9.15
C LYS A 92 -11.45 16.14 -9.04
N LYS A 93 -11.66 14.85 -8.79
CA LYS A 93 -13.00 14.24 -8.78
C LYS A 93 -13.61 14.09 -7.40
N LEU A 94 -12.78 13.95 -6.38
CA LEU A 94 -13.21 13.62 -5.02
C LEU A 94 -12.70 14.67 -4.05
N LYS A 95 -13.57 15.10 -3.13
CA LYS A 95 -13.20 16.09 -2.10
C LYS A 95 -12.36 15.43 -1.00
N LYS A 96 -12.65 14.19 -0.66
CA LYS A 96 -11.89 13.40 0.30
C LYS A 96 -11.87 11.95 -0.16
N PHE A 97 -10.77 11.26 0.07
CA PHE A 97 -10.57 9.88 -0.36
C PHE A 97 -9.33 9.28 0.30
N LEU A 98 -9.26 7.97 0.28
CA LEU A 98 -8.04 7.22 0.57
C LEU A 98 -7.55 6.61 -0.73
N TYR A 99 -6.36 7.02 -1.17
CA TYR A 99 -5.75 6.57 -2.42
C TYR A 99 -4.66 5.54 -2.13
N VAL A 100 -4.83 4.33 -2.64
CA VAL A 100 -3.79 3.30 -2.57
C VAL A 100 -2.76 3.58 -3.66
N ASP A 101 -1.61 4.12 -3.27
CA ASP A 101 -0.54 4.44 -4.21
C ASP A 101 0.19 3.20 -4.67
N ARG A 102 0.53 2.33 -3.74
CA ARG A 102 1.24 1.08 -4.03
C ARG A 102 1.02 0.04 -2.96
N VAL A 103 1.00 -1.20 -3.40
CA VAL A 103 0.93 -2.38 -2.55
C VAL A 103 1.77 -3.47 -3.20
N ALA A 104 2.58 -4.15 -2.41
CA ALA A 104 3.40 -5.27 -2.88
C ALA A 104 3.55 -6.32 -1.79
N ILE A 105 3.56 -7.59 -2.20
CA ILE A 105 3.78 -8.73 -1.33
C ILE A 105 4.88 -9.58 -1.98
N ASP A 106 5.80 -10.08 -1.16
CA ASP A 106 6.85 -10.99 -1.61
C ASP A 106 6.23 -12.21 -2.29
N ASN A 107 6.71 -12.55 -3.47
CA ASN A 107 6.20 -13.67 -4.28
C ASN A 107 6.16 -15.01 -3.53
N LYS A 108 7.09 -15.22 -2.60
CA LYS A 108 7.14 -16.43 -1.77
C LYS A 108 5.91 -16.61 -0.87
N TYR A 109 5.20 -15.53 -0.60
CA TYR A 109 4.08 -15.50 0.33
C TYR A 109 2.74 -15.22 -0.35
N ARG A 110 2.69 -15.30 -1.67
CA ARG A 110 1.43 -15.21 -2.41
C ARG A 110 0.52 -16.38 -2.07
N ARG A 111 -0.80 -16.15 -2.20
CA ARG A 111 -1.85 -17.14 -1.89
C ARG A 111 -1.97 -17.49 -0.39
N GLU A 112 -1.39 -16.68 0.47
CA GLU A 112 -1.53 -16.79 1.93
C GLU A 112 -2.64 -15.89 2.49
N GLY A 113 -3.41 -15.22 1.63
CA GLY A 113 -4.48 -14.31 2.03
C GLY A 113 -3.99 -12.95 2.54
N LEU A 114 -2.72 -12.60 2.31
CA LEU A 114 -2.13 -11.38 2.85
C LEU A 114 -2.67 -10.12 2.18
N GLY A 115 -2.90 -10.15 0.88
CA GLY A 115 -3.50 -9.03 0.16
C GLY A 115 -4.91 -8.72 0.66
N LYS A 116 -5.71 -9.76 0.89
CA LYS A 116 -7.05 -9.61 1.47
C LYS A 116 -6.98 -9.02 2.87
N ALA A 117 -6.05 -9.48 3.70
CA ALA A 117 -5.87 -8.96 5.06
C ALA A 117 -5.51 -7.47 5.07
N ILE A 118 -4.63 -7.03 4.17
CA ILE A 118 -4.30 -5.61 3.99
C ILE A 118 -5.56 -4.81 3.66
N TYR A 119 -6.32 -5.23 2.66
CA TYR A 119 -7.50 -4.49 2.22
C TYR A 119 -8.63 -4.52 3.24
N ASP A 120 -8.79 -5.61 3.99
CA ASP A 120 -9.75 -5.65 5.10
C ASP A 120 -9.46 -4.53 6.11
N ASP A 121 -8.20 -4.30 6.45
CA ASP A 121 -7.81 -3.20 7.32
C ASP A 121 -8.04 -1.83 6.67
N ILE A 122 -7.64 -1.68 5.41
CA ILE A 122 -7.86 -0.43 4.65
C ILE A 122 -9.35 -0.07 4.60
N PHE A 123 -10.22 -1.05 4.38
CA PHE A 123 -11.68 -0.83 4.40
C PHE A 123 -12.17 -0.36 5.77
N ILE A 124 -11.65 -0.93 6.85
CA ILE A 124 -11.98 -0.51 8.21
C ILE A 124 -11.57 0.94 8.43
N GLN A 125 -10.34 1.32 8.05
CA GLN A 125 -9.86 2.68 8.21
C GLN A 125 -10.67 3.68 7.37
N ALA A 126 -10.94 3.35 6.12
CA ALA A 126 -11.73 4.20 5.24
C ALA A 126 -13.16 4.40 5.76
N LYS A 127 -13.77 3.34 6.29
CA LYS A 127 -15.12 3.39 6.84
C LYS A 127 -15.21 4.30 8.08
N LYS A 128 -14.20 4.29 8.93
CA LYS A 128 -14.16 5.16 10.13
C LYS A 128 -14.31 6.64 9.79
N GLU A 129 -13.78 7.05 8.64
CA GLU A 129 -13.81 8.45 8.20
C GLU A 129 -14.75 8.68 7.01
N SER A 130 -15.53 7.67 6.63
CA SER A 130 -16.45 7.71 5.48
C SER A 130 -15.74 8.10 4.18
N LEU A 131 -14.59 7.49 3.92
CA LEU A 131 -13.78 7.76 2.74
C LEU A 131 -14.04 6.74 1.63
N PRO A 132 -14.22 7.17 0.39
CA PRO A 132 -14.06 6.25 -0.75
C PRO A 132 -12.59 5.87 -0.89
N ILE A 133 -12.34 4.66 -1.38
CA ILE A 133 -11.00 4.16 -1.67
C ILE A 133 -10.80 4.21 -3.17
N ALA A 134 -9.71 4.81 -3.60
CA ALA A 134 -9.33 4.91 -4.99
C ALA A 134 -7.98 4.23 -5.23
N LEU A 135 -7.81 3.61 -6.37
CA LEU A 135 -6.54 3.01 -6.81
C LEU A 135 -6.54 2.85 -8.32
N GLU A 136 -5.37 2.48 -8.85
CA GLU A 136 -5.24 2.13 -10.26
C GLU A 136 -4.60 0.76 -10.42
N VAL A 137 -4.91 0.11 -11.53
CA VAL A 137 -4.27 -1.14 -11.95
C VAL A 137 -3.85 -0.98 -13.41
N ASN A 138 -2.63 -1.39 -13.74
CA ASN A 138 -2.10 -1.29 -15.09
C ASN A 138 -2.96 -2.07 -16.08
N THR A 139 -3.33 -1.41 -17.19
CA THR A 139 -4.03 -2.02 -18.32
C THR A 139 -3.12 -2.18 -19.53
N GLN A 140 -1.95 -1.52 -19.55
CA GLN A 140 -0.95 -1.63 -20.62
C GLN A 140 0.47 -1.66 -20.01
N PRO A 141 1.11 -2.83 -19.89
CA PRO A 141 0.54 -4.16 -20.12
C PRO A 141 -0.55 -4.48 -19.10
N ILE A 142 -1.53 -5.27 -19.51
CA ILE A 142 -2.65 -5.61 -18.64
C ILE A 142 -2.20 -6.48 -17.47
N ASN A 143 -2.58 -6.08 -16.26
CA ASN A 143 -2.36 -6.85 -15.04
C ASN A 143 -3.67 -7.55 -14.65
N GLN A 144 -4.01 -8.59 -15.39
CA GLN A 144 -5.28 -9.30 -15.21
C GLN A 144 -5.44 -9.92 -13.80
N PRO A 145 -4.41 -10.53 -13.20
CA PRO A 145 -4.55 -11.03 -11.83
C PRO A 145 -4.93 -9.95 -10.83
N SER A 146 -4.36 -8.76 -10.94
CA SER A 146 -4.67 -7.63 -10.07
C SER A 146 -6.08 -7.08 -10.32
N LEU A 147 -6.50 -6.98 -11.58
CA LEU A 147 -7.87 -6.58 -11.92
C LEU A 147 -8.89 -7.53 -11.30
N ASN A 148 -8.68 -8.83 -11.45
CA ASN A 148 -9.57 -9.84 -10.88
C ASN A 148 -9.60 -9.78 -9.36
N PHE A 149 -8.44 -9.59 -8.73
CA PHE A 149 -8.32 -9.49 -7.28
C PHE A 149 -9.11 -8.29 -6.74
N HIS A 150 -8.94 -7.11 -7.35
CA HIS A 150 -9.63 -5.90 -6.91
C HIS A 150 -11.15 -5.96 -7.19
N GLU A 151 -11.56 -6.55 -8.31
CA GLU A 151 -12.97 -6.77 -8.60
C GLU A 151 -13.64 -7.64 -7.54
N LYS A 152 -12.98 -8.73 -7.12
CA LYS A 152 -13.49 -9.60 -6.04
C LYS A 152 -13.61 -8.88 -4.70
N LEU A 153 -12.80 -7.86 -4.46
CA LEU A 153 -12.88 -7.03 -3.26
C LEU A 153 -14.01 -5.99 -3.35
N GLY A 154 -14.66 -5.84 -4.50
CA GLY A 154 -15.78 -4.93 -4.71
C GLY A 154 -15.41 -3.59 -5.33
N PHE A 155 -14.22 -3.44 -5.88
CA PHE A 155 -13.86 -2.23 -6.63
C PHE A 155 -14.52 -2.21 -8.00
N ASP A 156 -15.02 -1.04 -8.40
CA ASP A 156 -15.57 -0.76 -9.71
C ASP A 156 -14.53 -0.01 -10.56
N GLN A 157 -14.54 -0.27 -11.87
CA GLN A 157 -13.69 0.44 -12.84
C GLN A 157 -14.25 1.80 -13.20
#